data_36225d19a2276c65f1d8f223836bbce6
#
_entry.id   36225d19a2276c65f1d8f223836bbce6
#
_cell.length_a   1.000
_cell.length_b   1.000
_cell.length_c   1.000
_cell.angle_alpha   90.00
_cell.angle_beta   90.00
_cell.angle_gamma   90.00
#
_symmetry.space_group_name_H-M   'P 1'
#
loop_
_entity.id
_entity.type
_entity.pdbx_description
1 polymer ?
#
loop_
_entity_poly.entity_id
_entity_poly.type
_entity_poly.pdbx_seq_one_letter_code
_entity_poly.pdbx_strand_id
1 'polypeptide(L)' 'LPHLSSNAPKLTDRQKDVLMLLAKGAPIKRICLELNLSEGTVKTHVAAIYRTFGANNRTEALLAARRAGYNIEI' A
#
# COMPACT_ATOMS: atom_id res chain seq x y z
N LEU A 1 -26.03 0.48 9.55
CA LEU A 1 -25.28 0.06 10.56
C LEU A 1 -23.78 0.13 10.44
N PRO A 2 -23.11 -0.49 11.35
CA PRO A 2 -21.68 -0.28 11.49
C PRO A 2 -20.86 -0.66 10.27
N HIS A 3 -21.39 -1.50 9.45
CA HIS A 3 -20.66 -1.91 8.27
C HIS A 3 -20.58 -0.85 7.20
N LEU A 4 -20.99 0.34 7.51
CA LEU A 4 -20.87 1.41 6.54
C LEU A 4 -19.45 1.61 6.09
N SER A 5 -18.50 1.36 6.96
CA SER A 5 -17.09 1.52 6.61
C SER A 5 -16.58 0.39 5.72
N SER A 6 -17.39 -0.64 5.51
CA SER A 6 -16.93 -1.79 4.76
C SER A 6 -16.64 -1.47 3.30
N ASN A 7 -17.13 -0.33 2.80
CA ASN A 7 -16.86 0.05 1.43
C ASN A 7 -15.47 0.67 1.26
N ALA A 8 -14.81 1.03 2.34
CA ALA A 8 -13.48 1.60 2.25
C ALA A 8 -12.49 0.50 1.89
N PRO A 9 -11.53 0.79 1.00
CA PRO A 9 -10.50 -0.19 0.69
C PRO A 9 -9.74 -0.58 1.95
N LYS A 10 -9.51 -1.87 2.10
CA LYS A 10 -8.81 -2.37 3.27
C LYS A 10 -7.57 -3.12 2.88
N LEU A 11 -6.51 -2.83 3.58
CA LEU A 11 -5.24 -3.52 3.40
C LEU A 11 -4.96 -4.35 4.63
N THR A 12 -4.22 -5.45 4.45
CA THR A 12 -3.69 -6.20 5.58
C THR A 12 -2.64 -5.34 6.28
N ASP A 13 -2.29 -5.72 7.50
CA ASP A 13 -1.26 -4.99 8.24
C ASP A 13 0.05 -4.95 7.46
N ARG A 14 0.45 -6.06 6.87
CA ARG A 14 1.70 -6.09 6.12
C ARG A 14 1.62 -5.24 4.86
N GLN A 15 0.47 -5.24 4.20
CA GLN A 15 0.28 -4.37 3.04
C GLN A 15 0.36 -2.90 3.44
N LYS A 16 -0.17 -2.55 4.62
CA LYS A 16 -0.04 -1.19 5.11
C LYS A 16 1.42 -0.82 5.34
N ASP A 17 2.20 -1.74 5.90
CA ASP A 17 3.63 -1.49 6.09
C ASP A 17 4.31 -1.20 4.76
N VAL A 18 3.99 -2.00 3.74
CA VAL A 18 4.55 -1.79 2.41
C VAL A 18 4.09 -0.44 1.85
N LEU A 19 2.81 -0.13 2.00
CA LEU A 19 2.27 1.14 1.51
C LEU A 19 2.99 2.33 2.12
N MET A 20 3.24 2.29 3.42
CA MET A 20 3.90 3.42 4.09
C MET A 20 5.33 3.60 3.60
N LEU A 21 6.03 2.50 3.33
CA LEU A 21 7.37 2.59 2.77
C LEU A 21 7.34 3.08 1.34
N LEU A 22 6.35 2.66 0.55
CA LEU A 22 6.17 3.22 -0.79
C LEU A 22 5.96 4.73 -0.73
N ALA A 23 5.20 5.19 0.25
CA ALA A 23 4.91 6.62 0.40
C ALA A 23 6.17 7.40 0.72
N LYS A 24 7.14 6.77 1.37
CA LYS A 24 8.42 7.41 1.67
C LYS A 24 9.38 7.36 0.49
N GLY A 25 8.97 6.77 -0.62
CA GLY A 25 9.82 6.67 -1.78
C GLY A 25 10.81 5.52 -1.73
N ALA A 26 10.62 4.56 -0.83
CA ALA A 26 11.56 3.47 -0.69
C ALA A 26 11.54 2.57 -1.91
N PRO A 27 12.71 2.20 -2.44
CA PRO A 27 12.76 1.21 -3.51
C PRO A 27 12.46 -0.19 -2.97
N ILE A 28 12.15 -1.10 -3.87
CA ILE A 28 11.76 -2.47 -3.48
C ILE A 28 12.80 -3.10 -2.57
N LYS A 29 14.07 -2.94 -2.88
CA LYS A 29 15.13 -3.56 -2.08
C LYS A 29 15.13 -3.06 -0.65
N ARG A 30 14.87 -1.77 -0.45
CA ARG A 30 14.81 -1.21 0.88
C ARG A 30 13.63 -1.78 1.66
N ILE A 31 12.50 -1.93 0.98
CA ILE A 31 11.31 -2.50 1.62
C ILE A 31 11.59 -3.93 2.06
N CYS A 32 12.25 -4.71 1.20
CA CYS A 32 12.64 -6.07 1.56
C CYS A 32 13.48 -6.11 2.83
N LEU A 33 14.46 -5.22 2.91
CA LEU A 33 15.35 -5.19 4.06
C LEU A 33 14.61 -4.77 5.32
N GLU A 34 13.80 -3.73 5.23
CA GLU A 34 13.12 -3.21 6.42
C GLU A 34 12.07 -4.16 6.94
N LEU A 35 11.38 -4.88 6.08
CA LEU A 35 10.32 -5.78 6.50
C LEU A 35 10.77 -7.23 6.56
N ASN A 36 12.01 -7.50 6.21
CA ASN A 36 12.56 -8.85 6.19
C ASN A 36 11.73 -9.77 5.31
N LEU A 37 11.45 -9.32 4.10
CA LEU A 37 10.67 -10.05 3.13
C LEU A 37 11.46 -10.25 1.85
N SER A 38 11.12 -11.28 1.10
CA SER A 38 11.74 -11.48 -0.21
C SER A 38 11.19 -10.47 -1.21
N GLU A 39 11.93 -10.27 -2.28
CA GLU A 39 11.51 -9.35 -3.33
C GLU A 39 10.18 -9.77 -3.95
N GLY A 40 10.04 -11.08 -4.20
CA GLY A 40 8.79 -11.59 -4.75
C GLY A 40 7.59 -11.30 -3.85
N THR A 41 7.77 -11.47 -2.53
CA THR A 41 6.71 -11.19 -1.59
C THR A 41 6.36 -9.71 -1.58
N VAL A 42 7.37 -8.83 -1.59
CA VAL A 42 7.11 -7.40 -1.62
C VAL A 42 6.37 -7.01 -2.90
N LYS A 43 6.79 -7.54 -4.03
CA LYS A 43 6.13 -7.25 -5.30
C LYS A 43 4.68 -7.72 -5.31
N THR A 44 4.41 -8.86 -4.67
CA THR A 44 3.04 -9.37 -4.54
C THR A 44 2.20 -8.40 -3.71
N HIS A 45 2.76 -7.89 -2.62
CA HIS A 45 2.05 -6.90 -1.80
C HIS A 45 1.79 -5.62 -2.58
N VAL A 46 2.78 -5.15 -3.35
CA VAL A 46 2.62 -3.95 -4.16
C VAL A 46 1.50 -4.14 -5.19
N ALA A 47 1.49 -5.30 -5.85
CA ALA A 47 0.44 -5.58 -6.82
C ALA A 47 -0.94 -5.60 -6.18
N ALA A 48 -1.03 -6.18 -4.98
CA ALA A 48 -2.30 -6.20 -4.25
C ALA A 48 -2.75 -4.80 -3.87
N ILE A 49 -1.81 -3.95 -3.46
CA ILE A 49 -2.12 -2.56 -3.12
C ILE A 49 -2.66 -1.83 -4.35
N TYR A 50 -1.98 -1.96 -5.48
CA TYR A 50 -2.42 -1.31 -6.70
C TYR A 50 -3.83 -1.79 -7.10
N ARG A 51 -4.05 -3.09 -6.99
CA ARG A 51 -5.36 -3.66 -7.34
C ARG A 51 -6.45 -3.14 -6.40
N THR A 52 -6.15 -3.05 -5.11
CA THR A 52 -7.11 -2.57 -4.12
C THR A 52 -7.55 -1.15 -4.43
N PHE A 53 -6.65 -0.33 -4.91
CA PHE A 53 -6.95 1.08 -5.19
C PHE A 53 -7.25 1.35 -6.66
N GLY A 54 -7.26 0.31 -7.50
CA GLY A 54 -7.50 0.50 -8.92
C GLY A 54 -6.44 1.36 -9.58
N ALA A 55 -5.20 1.25 -9.11
CA ALA A 55 -4.11 2.12 -9.55
C ALA A 55 -3.21 1.40 -10.54
N ASN A 56 -2.62 2.17 -11.45
CA ASN A 56 -1.71 1.63 -12.45
C ASN A 56 -0.25 1.87 -12.12
N ASN A 57 0.02 2.71 -11.12
CA ASN A 57 1.40 3.03 -10.76
C ASN A 57 1.44 3.53 -9.32
N ARG A 58 2.65 3.76 -8.84
CA ARG A 58 2.86 4.17 -7.45
C ARG A 58 2.13 5.47 -7.12
N THR A 59 2.26 6.46 -7.97
CA THR A 59 1.65 7.75 -7.71
C THR A 59 0.15 7.65 -7.57
N GLU A 60 -0.49 6.93 -8.50
CA GLU A 60 -1.94 6.74 -8.43
C GLU A 60 -2.35 6.00 -7.16
N ALA A 61 -1.58 4.98 -6.77
CA ALA A 61 -1.89 4.23 -5.59
C ALA A 61 -1.79 5.09 -4.33
N LEU A 62 -0.76 5.92 -4.24
CA LEU A 62 -0.57 6.78 -3.08
C LEU A 62 -1.66 7.84 -2.99
N LEU A 63 -2.04 8.43 -4.13
CA LEU A 63 -3.12 9.40 -4.14
C LEU A 63 -4.44 8.77 -3.72
N ALA A 64 -4.73 7.58 -4.24
CA ALA A 64 -5.97 6.89 -3.90
C ALA A 64 -5.97 6.50 -2.42
N ALA A 65 -4.85 6.04 -1.91
CA ALA A 65 -4.75 5.66 -0.50
C ALA A 65 -4.97 6.88 0.40
N ARG A 66 -4.40 8.02 0.01
CA ARG A 66 -4.59 9.25 0.78
C ARG A 66 -6.06 9.65 0.81
N ARG A 67 -6.75 9.56 -0.33
CA ARG A 67 -8.17 9.86 -0.38
C ARG A 67 -8.99 8.91 0.47
N ALA A 68 -8.52 7.68 0.60
CA ALA A 68 -9.22 6.67 1.40
C ALA A 68 -8.97 6.82 2.89
N GLY A 69 -8.15 7.79 3.30
CA GLY A 69 -7.95 8.06 4.71
C GLY A 69 -6.62 7.60 5.27
N TYR A 70 -5.77 6.99 4.46
CA TYR A 70 -4.44 6.62 4.93
C TYR A 70 -3.59 7.87 5.09
N ASN A 71 -2.77 7.89 6.13
CA ASN A 71 -1.96 9.06 6.45
C ASN A 71 -0.71 9.07 5.57
N ILE A 72 -0.85 9.61 4.39
CA ILE A 72 0.22 9.61 3.40
C ILE A 72 0.55 11.05 3.03
N GLU A 73 1.83 11.37 3.12
CA GLU A 73 2.33 12.67 2.68
C GLU A 73 2.92 12.51 1.28
N ILE A 74 2.47 13.34 0.39
CA ILE A 74 2.93 13.29 -1.00
C ILE A 74 3.60 14.60 -1.36
#